data_86c1fde10f51fadd5fa3ade7d0d5dc2c
#
_entry.id   86c1fde10f51fadd5fa3ade7d0d5dc2c
#
_cell.length_a   1.000
_cell.length_b   1.000
_cell.length_c   1.000
_cell.angle_alpha   90.00
_cell.angle_beta   90.00
_cell.angle_gamma   90.00
#
_symmetry.space_group_name_H-M   'P 1'
#
loop_
_entity.id
_entity.type
_entity.pdbx_description
1 polymer ?
#
loop_
_entity_poly.entity_id
_entity_poly.type
_entity_poly.pdbx_seq_one_letter_code
_entity_poly.pdbx_strand_id
1 'polypeptide(L)'
;MKIILIIFALFLNSSYSYADQNSPKLDELFSQLSEVKDSKEQRLIISKIWGEWMKIENPDVKIVMDNISDFFKSKNYQSAISALTLAIELEPNYAEAYNKRATFYFMMGDYENSMRDIEATLYLEPRHFGALDGLSRILISYKNYDGALKVYQEMKKLMPNDLSVDMKIENLNQMVSKET
;
A
#
# COMPACT_ATOMS: atom_id res chain seq x y z
N MET A 1 19.67 -7.23 -5.78
CA MET A 1 20.36 -6.43 -4.75
C MET A 1 20.29 -4.91 -4.97
N LYS A 2 20.35 -4.38 -6.21
CA LYS A 2 20.29 -2.92 -6.47
C LYS A 2 18.89 -2.28 -6.27
N ILE A 3 17.81 -3.03 -6.48
CA ILE A 3 16.40 -2.51 -6.39
C ILE A 3 16.01 -2.16 -4.94
N ILE A 4 16.49 -2.93 -3.95
CA ILE A 4 16.16 -2.72 -2.52
C ILE A 4 16.77 -1.43 -1.97
N LEU A 5 17.91 -0.99 -2.50
CA LEU A 5 18.56 0.27 -2.10
C LEU A 5 17.80 1.51 -2.57
N ILE A 6 17.08 1.43 -3.70
CA ILE A 6 16.31 2.55 -4.26
C ILE A 6 15.05 2.81 -3.42
N ILE A 7 14.36 1.75 -2.97
CA ILE A 7 13.15 1.89 -2.13
C ILE A 7 13.50 2.54 -0.77
N PHE A 8 14.64 2.20 -0.19
CA PHE A 8 15.07 2.79 1.08
C PHE A 8 15.48 4.27 0.95
N ALA A 9 15.95 4.69 -0.24
CA ALA A 9 16.28 6.08 -0.51
C ALA A 9 15.04 6.98 -0.66
N LEU A 10 13.89 6.44 -1.07
CA LEU A 10 12.63 7.19 -1.18
C LEU A 10 12.12 7.65 0.20
N PHE A 11 12.38 6.89 1.26
CA PHE A 11 11.98 7.29 2.62
C PHE A 11 12.82 8.44 3.22
N LEU A 12 13.99 8.75 2.65
CA LEU A 12 14.91 9.77 3.20
C LEU A 12 14.78 11.16 2.56
N ASN A 13 14.03 11.32 1.46
CA ASN A 13 13.98 12.56 0.69
C ASN A 13 12.58 13.11 0.39
N SER A 14 11.53 12.70 1.12
CA SER A 14 10.15 13.14 0.84
C SER A 14 9.87 14.55 1.37
N SER A 15 10.48 15.56 0.74
CA SER A 15 10.13 16.98 0.95
C SER A 15 9.29 17.58 -0.19
N TYR A 16 8.84 16.79 -1.16
CA TYR A 16 7.99 17.26 -2.25
C TYR A 16 6.78 16.35 -2.44
N SER A 17 5.70 16.71 -1.78
CA SER A 17 4.39 16.13 -2.00
C SER A 17 3.69 16.90 -3.11
N TYR A 18 3.53 16.28 -4.26
CA TYR A 18 2.58 16.68 -5.28
C TYR A 18 1.59 15.55 -5.44
N ALA A 19 0.55 15.53 -4.62
CA ALA A 19 -0.62 14.72 -4.87
C ALA A 19 -1.82 15.28 -4.14
N ASP A 20 -2.96 15.13 -4.72
CA ASP A 20 -4.29 15.38 -4.16
C ASP A 20 -4.55 14.57 -2.86
N GLN A 21 -3.62 13.70 -2.50
CA GLN A 21 -3.59 12.89 -1.27
C GLN A 21 -3.12 13.67 -0.03
N ASN A 22 -2.73 14.95 -0.18
CA ASN A 22 -2.47 15.89 0.92
C ASN A 22 -3.74 16.52 1.47
N SER A 23 -4.81 15.78 1.56
CA SER A 23 -5.99 16.25 2.25
C SER A 23 -5.64 16.51 3.72
N PRO A 24 -5.84 17.74 4.27
CA PRO A 24 -5.66 18.00 5.69
C PRO A 24 -6.40 16.99 6.58
N LYS A 25 -7.47 16.40 6.04
CA LYS A 25 -8.25 15.36 6.70
C LYS A 25 -7.49 14.04 6.84
N LEU A 26 -6.62 13.69 5.89
CA LEU A 26 -5.75 12.52 6.04
C LEU A 26 -4.74 12.73 7.16
N ASP A 27 -4.14 13.92 7.26
CA ASP A 27 -3.19 14.23 8.33
C ASP A 27 -3.86 14.15 9.71
N GLU A 28 -5.09 14.66 9.84
CA GLU A 28 -5.88 14.50 11.05
C GLU A 28 -6.18 13.05 11.38
N LEU A 29 -6.60 12.25 10.40
CA LEU A 29 -6.89 10.82 10.58
C LEU A 29 -5.65 10.02 10.97
N PHE A 30 -4.49 10.31 10.38
CA PHE A 30 -3.23 9.67 10.77
C PHE A 30 -2.78 10.09 12.17
N SER A 31 -2.99 11.36 12.56
CA SER A 31 -2.76 11.79 13.95
C SER A 31 -3.63 11.00 14.92
N GLN A 32 -4.94 10.91 14.66
CA GLN A 32 -5.86 10.09 15.47
C GLN A 32 -5.43 8.62 15.52
N LEU A 33 -5.00 8.06 14.37
CA LEU A 33 -4.57 6.66 14.27
C LEU A 33 -3.34 6.37 15.13
N SER A 34 -2.43 7.34 15.26
CA SER A 34 -1.23 7.20 16.07
C SER A 34 -1.50 7.17 17.58
N GLU A 35 -2.60 7.77 18.03
CA GLU A 35 -2.94 7.92 19.44
C GLU A 35 -3.97 6.91 19.94
N VAL A 36 -4.85 6.43 19.04
CA VAL A 36 -5.95 5.52 19.40
C VAL A 36 -5.45 4.19 19.94
N LYS A 37 -6.02 3.75 21.07
CA LYS A 37 -5.72 2.46 21.71
C LYS A 37 -6.85 1.44 21.57
N ASP A 38 -8.08 1.92 21.42
CA ASP A 38 -9.23 1.04 21.23
C ASP A 38 -9.26 0.47 19.82
N SER A 39 -9.29 -0.85 19.71
CA SER A 39 -9.21 -1.56 18.42
C SER A 39 -10.45 -1.36 17.54
N LYS A 40 -11.61 -1.03 18.10
CA LYS A 40 -12.83 -0.75 17.33
C LYS A 40 -12.75 0.66 16.73
N GLU A 41 -12.31 1.62 17.52
CA GLU A 41 -12.07 2.99 17.07
C GLU A 41 -10.97 3.04 16.02
N GLN A 42 -9.87 2.30 16.23
CA GLN A 42 -8.78 2.16 15.26
C GLN A 42 -9.29 1.68 13.90
N ARG A 43 -10.10 0.60 13.86
CA ARG A 43 -10.69 0.12 12.61
C ARG A 43 -11.57 1.16 11.93
N LEU A 44 -12.29 1.97 12.70
CA LEU A 44 -13.10 3.06 12.16
C LEU A 44 -12.23 4.14 11.52
N ILE A 45 -11.13 4.53 12.16
CA ILE A 45 -10.18 5.52 11.60
C ILE A 45 -9.54 4.97 10.32
N ILE A 46 -9.08 3.71 10.33
CA ILE A 46 -8.54 3.04 9.15
C ILE A 46 -9.56 3.03 8.00
N SER A 47 -10.82 2.72 8.30
CA SER A 47 -11.89 2.76 7.29
C SER A 47 -12.10 4.16 6.71
N LYS A 48 -11.98 5.20 7.53
CA LYS A 48 -12.07 6.60 7.06
C LYS A 48 -10.87 6.96 6.18
N ILE A 49 -9.66 6.53 6.51
CA ILE A 49 -8.46 6.72 5.69
C ILE A 49 -8.64 6.06 4.32
N TRP A 50 -9.10 4.80 4.28
CA TRP A 50 -9.46 4.14 3.03
C TRP A 50 -10.51 4.91 2.25
N GLY A 51 -11.53 5.45 2.92
CA GLY A 51 -12.56 6.29 2.30
C GLY A 51 -12.00 7.55 1.66
N GLU A 52 -10.97 8.17 2.24
CA GLU A 52 -10.28 9.33 1.64
C GLU A 52 -9.47 8.90 0.41
N TRP A 53 -8.69 7.82 0.49
CA TRP A 53 -7.91 7.31 -0.63
C TRP A 53 -8.75 6.80 -1.82
N MET A 54 -9.99 6.37 -1.55
CA MET A 54 -10.91 5.91 -2.58
C MET A 54 -11.68 7.04 -3.28
N LYS A 55 -11.52 8.28 -2.83
CA LYS A 55 -12.19 9.42 -3.48
C LYS A 55 -11.63 9.62 -4.88
N ILE A 56 -12.54 9.77 -5.83
CA ILE A 56 -12.22 10.04 -7.22
C ILE A 56 -13.35 10.91 -7.81
N GLU A 57 -12.97 12.01 -8.45
CA GLU A 57 -13.93 12.93 -9.08
C GLU A 57 -14.17 12.57 -10.53
N ASN A 58 -13.18 11.99 -11.22
CA ASN A 58 -13.30 11.57 -12.61
C ASN A 58 -14.30 10.40 -12.74
N PRO A 59 -15.44 10.59 -13.46
CA PRO A 59 -16.48 9.59 -13.54
C PRO A 59 -16.03 8.31 -14.26
N ASP A 60 -15.14 8.41 -15.25
CA ASP A 60 -14.66 7.24 -16.00
C ASP A 60 -13.75 6.38 -15.12
N VAL A 61 -12.87 7.01 -14.34
CA VAL A 61 -12.03 6.29 -13.36
C VAL A 61 -12.89 5.68 -12.27
N LYS A 62 -13.94 6.40 -11.82
CA LYS A 62 -14.88 5.86 -10.84
C LYS A 62 -15.56 4.58 -11.33
N ILE A 63 -15.99 4.53 -12.59
CA ILE A 63 -16.59 3.33 -13.20
C ILE A 63 -15.59 2.16 -13.15
N VAL A 64 -14.33 2.39 -13.48
CA VAL A 64 -13.28 1.36 -13.39
C VAL A 64 -13.14 0.86 -11.95
N MET A 65 -13.01 1.76 -10.98
CA MET A 65 -12.78 1.40 -9.58
C MET A 65 -13.98 0.66 -8.97
N ASP A 66 -15.20 1.03 -9.30
CA ASP A 66 -16.41 0.36 -8.83
C ASP A 66 -16.50 -1.10 -9.34
N ASN A 67 -15.97 -1.38 -10.53
CA ASN A 67 -16.02 -2.72 -11.14
C ASN A 67 -14.81 -3.63 -10.80
N ILE A 68 -13.79 -3.11 -10.13
CA ILE A 68 -12.56 -3.88 -9.83
C ILE A 68 -12.85 -5.15 -9.02
N SER A 69 -13.82 -5.10 -8.09
CA SER A 69 -14.18 -6.27 -7.28
C SER A 69 -14.70 -7.44 -8.11
N ASP A 70 -15.34 -7.18 -9.25
CA ASP A 70 -15.90 -8.23 -10.10
C ASP A 70 -14.84 -8.92 -10.93
N PHE A 71 -13.80 -8.19 -11.36
CA PHE A 71 -12.61 -8.78 -11.95
C PHE A 71 -11.88 -9.69 -10.96
N PHE A 72 -11.81 -9.29 -9.70
CA PHE A 72 -11.22 -10.10 -8.65
C PHE A 72 -11.99 -11.41 -8.43
N LYS A 73 -13.33 -11.34 -8.28
CA LYS A 73 -14.21 -12.51 -8.08
C LYS A 73 -14.16 -13.48 -9.25
N SER A 74 -14.13 -12.95 -10.48
CA SER A 74 -14.05 -13.74 -11.71
C SER A 74 -12.65 -14.23 -12.05
N LYS A 75 -11.61 -13.83 -11.26
CA LYS A 75 -10.18 -14.09 -11.52
C LYS A 75 -9.70 -13.55 -12.87
N ASN A 76 -10.39 -12.57 -13.43
CA ASN A 76 -10.02 -11.94 -14.68
C ASN A 76 -8.99 -10.83 -14.46
N TYR A 77 -7.81 -11.23 -13.97
CA TYR A 77 -6.75 -10.31 -13.54
C TYR A 77 -6.20 -9.46 -14.69
N GLN A 78 -6.09 -10.02 -15.90
CA GLN A 78 -5.61 -9.29 -17.06
C GLN A 78 -6.55 -8.12 -17.45
N SER A 79 -7.86 -8.35 -17.43
CA SER A 79 -8.84 -7.28 -17.67
C SER A 79 -8.80 -6.22 -16.58
N ALA A 80 -8.61 -6.60 -15.32
CA ALA A 80 -8.42 -5.66 -14.23
C ALA A 80 -7.19 -4.77 -14.44
N ILE A 81 -6.05 -5.36 -14.83
CA ILE A 81 -4.82 -4.62 -15.13
C ILE A 81 -5.04 -3.64 -16.28
N SER A 82 -5.72 -4.07 -17.36
CA SER A 82 -6.01 -3.18 -18.49
C SER A 82 -6.91 -2.01 -18.09
N ALA A 83 -7.96 -2.28 -17.30
CA ALA A 83 -8.87 -1.25 -16.82
C ALA A 83 -8.17 -0.26 -15.88
N LEU A 84 -7.33 -0.75 -14.96
CA LEU A 84 -6.56 0.10 -14.06
C LEU A 84 -5.45 0.88 -14.78
N THR A 85 -4.92 0.34 -15.88
CA THR A 85 -3.98 1.09 -16.74
C THR A 85 -4.68 2.30 -17.34
N LEU A 86 -5.89 2.13 -17.87
CA LEU A 86 -6.71 3.24 -18.35
C LEU A 86 -7.00 4.26 -17.24
N ALA A 87 -7.36 3.79 -16.04
CA ALA A 87 -7.60 4.67 -14.88
C ALA A 87 -6.37 5.52 -14.54
N ILE A 88 -5.18 4.93 -14.60
CA ILE A 88 -3.90 5.61 -14.36
C ILE A 88 -3.58 6.61 -15.48
N GLU A 89 -3.89 6.30 -16.74
CA GLU A 89 -3.72 7.23 -17.86
C GLU A 89 -4.63 8.46 -17.71
N LEU A 90 -5.85 8.27 -17.21
CA LEU A 90 -6.82 9.35 -16.98
C LEU A 90 -6.49 10.16 -15.71
N GLU A 91 -5.99 9.54 -14.67
CA GLU A 91 -5.65 10.14 -13.37
C GLU A 91 -4.28 9.65 -12.87
N PRO A 92 -3.16 10.18 -13.41
CA PRO A 92 -1.81 9.69 -13.10
C PRO A 92 -1.41 9.87 -11.62
N ASN A 93 -2.08 10.74 -10.89
CA ASN A 93 -1.81 11.01 -9.47
C ASN A 93 -2.71 10.21 -8.52
N TYR A 94 -3.54 9.30 -9.02
CA TYR A 94 -4.44 8.51 -8.20
C TYR A 94 -3.74 7.25 -7.67
N ALA A 95 -3.17 7.34 -6.46
CA ALA A 95 -2.36 6.28 -5.85
C ALA A 95 -3.08 4.94 -5.74
N GLU A 96 -4.40 4.95 -5.45
CA GLU A 96 -5.15 3.71 -5.26
C GLU A 96 -5.30 2.90 -6.56
N ALA A 97 -5.27 3.53 -7.74
CA ALA A 97 -5.26 2.80 -9.01
C ALA A 97 -3.97 1.97 -9.17
N TYR A 98 -2.82 2.55 -8.84
CA TYR A 98 -1.54 1.83 -8.82
C TYR A 98 -1.56 0.71 -7.77
N ASN A 99 -2.00 1.00 -6.53
CA ASN A 99 -2.09 0.00 -5.47
C ASN A 99 -2.97 -1.20 -5.85
N LYS A 100 -4.10 -0.96 -6.50
CA LYS A 100 -4.97 -2.02 -7.02
C LYS A 100 -4.29 -2.81 -8.14
N ARG A 101 -3.62 -2.14 -9.10
CA ARG A 101 -2.94 -2.82 -10.19
C ARG A 101 -1.76 -3.65 -9.67
N ALA A 102 -1.02 -3.14 -8.69
CA ALA A 102 0.02 -3.89 -7.97
C ALA A 102 -0.52 -5.20 -7.38
N THR A 103 -1.71 -5.14 -6.78
CA THR A 103 -2.36 -6.33 -6.21
C THR A 103 -2.63 -7.40 -7.28
N PHE A 104 -3.13 -7.01 -8.46
CA PHE A 104 -3.37 -7.97 -9.55
C PHE A 104 -2.07 -8.53 -10.14
N TYR A 105 -1.03 -7.72 -10.31
CA TYR A 105 0.29 -8.20 -10.69
C TYR A 105 0.84 -9.21 -9.68
N PHE A 106 0.73 -8.91 -8.38
CA PHE A 106 1.13 -9.83 -7.32
C PHE A 106 0.42 -11.18 -7.42
N MET A 107 -0.90 -11.17 -7.65
CA MET A 107 -1.71 -12.39 -7.79
C MET A 107 -1.35 -13.21 -9.02
N MET A 108 -0.80 -12.58 -10.05
CA MET A 108 -0.28 -13.27 -11.25
C MET A 108 1.17 -13.74 -11.06
N GLY A 109 1.82 -13.44 -9.94
CA GLY A 109 3.23 -13.73 -9.69
C GLY A 109 4.19 -12.77 -10.41
N ASP A 110 3.67 -11.72 -11.02
CA ASP A 110 4.46 -10.66 -11.65
C ASP A 110 4.92 -9.64 -10.60
N TYR A 111 5.86 -10.08 -9.76
CA TYR A 111 6.35 -9.27 -8.65
C TYR A 111 7.12 -8.03 -9.10
N GLU A 112 7.69 -8.03 -10.31
CA GLU A 112 8.42 -6.88 -10.85
C GLU A 112 7.47 -5.72 -11.15
N ASN A 113 6.39 -5.95 -11.89
CA ASN A 113 5.39 -4.93 -12.17
C ASN A 113 4.61 -4.54 -10.92
N SER A 114 4.33 -5.50 -10.02
CA SER A 114 3.72 -5.20 -8.72
C SER A 114 4.58 -4.23 -7.91
N MET A 115 5.90 -4.43 -7.86
CA MET A 115 6.83 -3.56 -7.14
C MET A 115 6.89 -2.15 -7.73
N ARG A 116 6.89 -2.01 -9.06
CA ARG A 116 6.86 -0.70 -9.74
C ARG A 116 5.60 0.09 -9.37
N ASP A 117 4.45 -0.56 -9.33
CA ASP A 117 3.19 0.08 -8.96
C ASP A 117 3.13 0.41 -7.45
N ILE A 118 3.71 -0.43 -6.60
CA ILE A 118 3.88 -0.11 -5.17
C ILE A 118 4.77 1.12 -4.99
N GLU A 119 5.89 1.21 -5.71
CA GLU A 119 6.77 2.38 -5.69
C GLU A 119 6.01 3.65 -6.11
N ALA A 120 5.22 3.58 -7.19
CA ALA A 120 4.38 4.70 -7.63
C ALA A 120 3.34 5.08 -6.56
N THR A 121 2.70 4.09 -5.93
CA THR A 121 1.74 4.32 -4.83
C THR A 121 2.41 5.05 -3.66
N LEU A 122 3.58 4.57 -3.22
CA LEU A 122 4.31 5.15 -2.07
C LEU A 122 4.97 6.49 -2.40
N TYR A 123 5.25 6.77 -3.66
CA TYR A 123 5.67 8.10 -4.12
C TYR A 123 4.53 9.11 -3.98
N LEU A 124 3.31 8.72 -4.33
CA LEU A 124 2.11 9.55 -4.23
C LEU A 124 1.60 9.68 -2.79
N GLU A 125 1.58 8.59 -2.03
CA GLU A 125 1.17 8.55 -0.61
C GLU A 125 2.14 7.64 0.19
N PRO A 126 3.16 8.21 0.83
CA PRO A 126 4.15 7.43 1.59
C PRO A 126 3.57 6.64 2.77
N ARG A 127 2.39 7.02 3.27
CA ARG A 127 1.70 6.37 4.39
C ARG A 127 0.73 5.29 3.94
N HIS A 128 0.72 4.93 2.65
CA HIS A 128 -0.24 3.97 2.10
C HIS A 128 0.01 2.56 2.62
N PHE A 129 -0.58 2.21 3.77
CA PHE A 129 -0.32 0.94 4.45
C PHE A 129 -0.70 -0.31 3.63
N GLY A 130 -1.63 -0.20 2.66
CA GLY A 130 -1.88 -1.29 1.71
C GLY A 130 -0.70 -1.56 0.79
N ALA A 131 -0.03 -0.52 0.30
CA ALA A 131 1.18 -0.64 -0.52
C ALA A 131 2.37 -1.13 0.31
N LEU A 132 2.53 -0.66 1.55
CA LEU A 132 3.55 -1.16 2.47
C LEU A 132 3.36 -2.66 2.77
N ASP A 133 2.13 -3.11 3.02
CA ASP A 133 1.84 -4.55 3.19
C ASP A 133 2.14 -5.34 1.91
N GLY A 134 1.78 -4.82 0.74
CA GLY A 134 2.10 -5.42 -0.56
C GLY A 134 3.61 -5.58 -0.77
N LEU A 135 4.40 -4.52 -0.48
CA LEU A 135 5.86 -4.56 -0.53
C LEU A 135 6.43 -5.65 0.38
N SER A 136 5.94 -5.71 1.64
CA SER A 136 6.39 -6.71 2.59
C SER A 136 6.12 -8.13 2.10
N ARG A 137 4.95 -8.38 1.49
CA ARG A 137 4.61 -9.70 0.91
C ARG A 137 5.53 -10.09 -0.23
N ILE A 138 5.91 -9.16 -1.11
CA ILE A 138 6.87 -9.41 -2.17
C ILE A 138 8.24 -9.75 -1.58
N LEU A 139 8.71 -8.98 -0.60
CA LEU A 139 9.98 -9.24 0.07
C LEU A 139 10.00 -10.61 0.75
N ILE A 140 8.91 -11.02 1.39
CA ILE A 140 8.74 -12.37 1.97
C ILE A 140 8.82 -13.44 0.87
N SER A 141 8.19 -13.22 -0.29
CA SER A 141 8.24 -14.16 -1.42
C SER A 141 9.66 -14.36 -1.95
N TYR A 142 10.50 -13.33 -1.84
CA TYR A 142 11.94 -13.40 -2.14
C TYR A 142 12.80 -13.83 -0.94
N LYS A 143 12.20 -14.27 0.18
CA LYS A 143 12.89 -14.62 1.44
C LYS A 143 13.73 -13.47 2.02
N ASN A 144 13.44 -12.24 1.66
CA ASN A 144 14.08 -11.07 2.24
C ASN A 144 13.32 -10.64 3.50
N TYR A 145 13.43 -11.45 4.54
CA TYR A 145 12.68 -11.24 5.80
C TYR A 145 13.13 -9.99 6.53
N ASP A 146 14.43 -9.65 6.48
CA ASP A 146 14.96 -8.40 7.06
C ASP A 146 14.36 -7.16 6.38
N GLY A 147 14.22 -7.19 5.04
CA GLY A 147 13.57 -6.14 4.28
C GLY A 147 12.10 -5.99 4.66
N ALA A 148 11.36 -7.10 4.72
CA ALA A 148 9.96 -7.11 5.12
C ALA A 148 9.77 -6.60 6.57
N LEU A 149 10.65 -7.00 7.48
CA LEU A 149 10.65 -6.53 8.88
C LEU A 149 10.77 -5.01 8.96
N LYS A 150 11.70 -4.42 8.21
CA LYS A 150 11.88 -2.95 8.16
C LYS A 150 10.61 -2.25 7.66
N VAL A 151 9.94 -2.79 6.64
CA VAL A 151 8.69 -2.19 6.13
C VAL A 151 7.58 -2.26 7.18
N TYR A 152 7.40 -3.38 7.89
CA TYR A 152 6.42 -3.44 8.98
C TYR A 152 6.77 -2.57 10.18
N GLN A 153 8.06 -2.33 10.44
CA GLN A 153 8.49 -1.34 11.44
C GLN A 153 8.09 0.09 11.05
N GLU A 154 8.13 0.44 9.75
CA GLU A 154 7.60 1.72 9.27
C GLU A 154 6.06 1.77 9.43
N MET A 155 5.34 0.68 9.08
CA MET A 155 3.90 0.61 9.33
C MET A 155 3.57 0.78 10.83
N LYS A 156 4.38 0.22 11.73
CA LYS A 156 4.21 0.35 13.18
C LYS A 156 4.29 1.81 13.65
N LYS A 157 5.08 2.66 12.99
CA LYS A 157 5.12 4.10 13.29
C LYS A 157 3.81 4.80 12.92
N LEU A 158 3.15 4.35 11.85
CA LEU A 158 1.85 4.89 11.42
C LEU A 158 0.70 4.40 12.30
N MET A 159 0.79 3.16 12.79
CA MET A 159 -0.26 2.46 13.56
C MET A 159 0.36 1.78 14.80
N PRO A 160 0.85 2.56 15.80
CA PRO A 160 1.64 2.01 16.90
C PRO A 160 0.87 1.02 17.79
N ASN A 161 -0.45 1.04 17.75
CA ASN A 161 -1.31 0.18 18.56
C ASN A 161 -2.01 -0.94 17.75
N ASP A 162 -1.57 -1.17 16.50
CA ASP A 162 -2.15 -2.23 15.65
C ASP A 162 -1.54 -3.59 15.97
N LEU A 163 -2.36 -4.46 16.60
CA LEU A 163 -1.95 -5.81 16.97
C LEU A 163 -1.61 -6.69 15.75
N SER A 164 -2.22 -6.42 14.59
CA SER A 164 -1.93 -7.21 13.38
C SER A 164 -0.53 -6.91 12.85
N VAL A 165 -0.07 -5.67 12.96
CA VAL A 165 1.28 -5.27 12.62
C VAL A 165 2.28 -5.90 13.59
N ASP A 166 1.98 -5.89 14.90
CA ASP A 166 2.81 -6.55 15.91
C ASP A 166 3.00 -8.03 15.62
N MET A 167 1.93 -8.74 15.34
CA MET A 167 1.98 -10.17 14.98
C MET A 167 2.84 -10.43 13.73
N LYS A 168 2.77 -9.56 12.72
CA LYS A 168 3.57 -9.68 11.50
C LYS A 168 5.05 -9.46 11.79
N ILE A 169 5.39 -8.48 12.62
CA ILE A 169 6.76 -8.22 13.08
C ILE A 169 7.30 -9.42 13.86
N GLU A 170 6.52 -9.97 14.80
CA GLU A 170 6.92 -11.13 15.59
C GLU A 170 7.19 -12.36 14.71
N ASN A 171 6.28 -12.66 13.78
CA ASN A 171 6.45 -13.77 12.85
C ASN A 171 7.72 -13.62 12.00
N LEU A 172 8.02 -12.41 11.51
CA LEU A 172 9.23 -12.17 10.72
C LEU A 172 10.50 -12.29 11.56
N ASN A 173 10.51 -11.82 12.81
CA ASN A 173 11.64 -12.03 13.72
C ASN A 173 11.95 -13.51 13.92
N GLN A 174 10.91 -14.37 14.01
CA GLN A 174 11.09 -15.82 14.09
C GLN A 174 11.64 -16.42 12.78
N MET A 175 11.30 -15.84 11.62
CA MET A 175 11.85 -16.28 10.33
C MET A 175 13.32 -15.90 10.18
N VAL A 176 13.68 -14.65 10.50
CA VAL A 176 15.08 -14.17 10.50
C VAL A 176 15.95 -15.02 11.41
N SER A 177 15.48 -15.34 12.63
CA SER A 177 16.26 -16.14 13.60
C SER A 177 16.48 -17.59 13.19
N LYS A 178 15.74 -18.12 12.21
CA LYS A 178 15.92 -19.48 11.68
C LYS A 178 16.89 -19.56 10.50
N GLU A 179 17.20 -18.43 9.90
CA GLU A 179 18.15 -18.35 8.76
C GLU A 179 19.59 -18.04 9.22
N THR A 180 19.76 -17.62 10.47
CA THR A 180 21.06 -17.40 11.13
C THR A 180 21.50 -18.62 11.92
#